data_df519482791329eaf6a5580bc499eff5
#
_entry.id   df519482791329eaf6a5580bc499eff5
#
_cell.length_a   1.000
_cell.length_b   1.000
_cell.length_c   1.000
_cell.angle_alpha   90.00
_cell.angle_beta   90.00
_cell.angle_gamma   90.00
#
_symmetry.space_group_name_H-M   'P 1'
#
loop_
_entity.id
_entity.type
_entity.pdbx_description
1 polymer ?
#
loop_
_entity_poly.entity_id
_entity_poly.type
_entity_poly.pdbx_seq_one_letter_code
_entity_poly.pdbx_strand_id
1 'polypeptide(L)'
;MPLRPELLYLRTESVPAGFTGRPIPIQVYCVEPSCCCCREHLSPEDCPYLREGDEELLFNRRKRFLQRCLECPRFLENMRANHDGCAGLAELIPYAVEEVLALRAQNRTSAAQVEARSREVKFLHEVSLVLQTSVDMEEVIAMALTAVTAGKGFGLNRAILLLVDKERQHLKGHFAVGPRSAQDAARIWQEVEEQDLPLREMARLFFEQKMSAERERFRDLLEILTTPLGDLDHPFVRTLNDQLSRHVANLAEEPGIGREQAAALGVNELLLVPLVSKNRRIGLLLADNIINRRPIGEEDLTSLETFALPVSFAIERAALYERLQEELTKVTEANRRLKEQQEQIVRMEKMALVGKITANIAHSIRNPLTIIGGFARTLIKSTPPGDAKRQFIESIIRESRRLEEVLQEVLNYSESLHPTFDLWDVNQLIAGVYAGLNEDLELGGIVCRLDFAAGLPLVRVDYKKISYCLRSLIRNAIEAMPAGGAMEIRTRRRENELLIILTDSGHGMTAETMHSVTLPFFTARDDGSGLGLPLCARILDEHGARLDITSEEGVGTIITIILNIPTEETHGPIAGG
;
A
#
# COMPACT_ATOMS: atom_id res chain seq x y z
N MET A 1 9.74 68.56 4.07
CA MET A 1 9.53 68.83 2.64
C MET A 1 8.06 68.62 2.33
N PRO A 2 7.31 69.65 1.95
CA PRO A 2 5.88 69.51 1.66
C PRO A 2 5.72 69.09 0.18
N LEU A 3 5.03 67.99 -0.03
CA LEU A 3 4.61 67.54 -1.35
C LEU A 3 3.50 68.43 -1.89
N ARG A 4 3.71 68.97 -3.08
CA ARG A 4 2.77 69.80 -3.83
C ARG A 4 1.51 68.99 -4.19
N PRO A 5 0.30 69.59 -4.16
CA PRO A 5 -0.91 68.95 -4.63
C PRO A 5 -0.90 68.93 -6.18
N GLU A 6 -0.82 67.77 -6.75
CA GLU A 6 -1.05 67.60 -8.19
C GLU A 6 -2.55 67.73 -8.48
N LEU A 7 -2.84 68.65 -9.35
CA LEU A 7 -4.14 68.86 -9.98
C LEU A 7 -4.49 67.63 -10.84
N LEU A 8 -5.48 66.86 -10.41
CA LEU A 8 -6.10 65.85 -11.26
C LEU A 8 -6.88 66.55 -12.38
N TYR A 9 -6.22 66.75 -13.53
CA TYR A 9 -6.87 67.01 -14.79
C TYR A 9 -7.52 65.71 -15.27
N LEU A 10 -8.86 65.69 -15.30
CA LEU A 10 -9.60 64.77 -16.12
C LEU A 10 -9.26 65.07 -17.58
N ARG A 11 -8.38 64.25 -18.20
CA ARG A 11 -8.20 64.20 -19.65
C ARG A 11 -9.48 63.63 -20.24
N THR A 12 -10.33 64.49 -20.76
CA THR A 12 -11.39 64.07 -21.68
C THR A 12 -10.73 63.89 -23.04
N GLU A 13 -10.46 62.67 -23.44
CA GLU A 13 -10.22 62.35 -24.84
C GLU A 13 -11.57 62.38 -25.55
N SER A 14 -11.61 63.18 -26.67
CA SER A 14 -12.71 63.40 -27.61
C SER A 14 -13.88 64.27 -27.13
N VAL A 15 -13.63 65.58 -27.16
CA VAL A 15 -14.72 66.55 -27.36
C VAL A 15 -14.84 66.82 -28.88
N PRO A 16 -16.05 66.75 -29.49
CA PRO A 16 -16.22 67.07 -30.90
C PRO A 16 -15.79 68.51 -31.17
N ALA A 17 -15.05 68.72 -32.27
CA ALA A 17 -14.56 70.01 -32.73
C ALA A 17 -15.76 70.97 -32.91
N GLY A 18 -15.88 71.99 -32.06
CA GLY A 18 -16.93 73.02 -32.17
C GLY A 18 -17.15 73.92 -30.92
N PHE A 19 -16.58 73.57 -29.80
CA PHE A 19 -16.74 74.36 -28.58
C PHE A 19 -15.45 75.17 -28.27
N THR A 20 -15.45 76.43 -28.73
CA THR A 20 -14.45 77.44 -28.34
C THR A 20 -14.89 78.16 -27.07
N GLY A 21 -15.05 77.47 -25.97
CA GLY A 21 -15.33 78.04 -24.68
C GLY A 21 -14.21 77.75 -23.69
N ARG A 22 -13.60 78.77 -23.07
CA ARG A 22 -12.62 78.53 -21.97
C ARG A 22 -13.30 77.69 -20.89
N PRO A 23 -12.59 76.75 -20.24
CA PRO A 23 -13.17 76.02 -19.14
C PRO A 23 -13.50 76.96 -18.01
N ILE A 24 -14.77 77.05 -17.69
CA ILE A 24 -15.28 77.85 -16.53
C ILE A 24 -14.87 77.01 -15.30
N PRO A 25 -14.03 77.51 -14.41
CA PRO A 25 -13.80 76.87 -13.14
C PRO A 25 -15.10 76.86 -12.35
N ILE A 26 -15.70 75.70 -12.18
CA ILE A 26 -16.85 75.59 -11.24
C ILE A 26 -16.27 75.73 -9.84
N GLN A 27 -16.18 76.98 -9.37
CA GLN A 27 -15.90 77.30 -7.98
C GLN A 27 -17.21 77.22 -7.21
N VAL A 28 -17.49 76.10 -6.65
CA VAL A 28 -18.58 75.94 -5.67
C VAL A 28 -18.07 76.49 -4.34
N TYR A 29 -18.29 77.72 -4.08
CA TYR A 29 -18.08 78.37 -2.76
C TYR A 29 -19.22 77.99 -1.83
N CYS A 30 -19.03 77.05 -0.91
CA CYS A 30 -19.88 76.95 0.27
C CYS A 30 -19.26 77.80 1.37
N VAL A 31 -19.82 78.97 1.59
CA VAL A 31 -19.37 79.98 2.59
C VAL A 31 -20.38 80.01 3.74
N GLU A 32 -20.62 78.95 4.44
CA GLU A 32 -21.29 78.89 5.76
C GLU A 32 -21.74 77.47 6.11
N PRO A 33 -22.01 77.11 7.35
CA PRO A 33 -22.35 75.78 7.80
C PRO A 33 -23.76 75.29 7.38
N SER A 34 -24.35 75.88 6.35
CA SER A 34 -25.60 75.42 5.75
C SER A 34 -25.32 74.39 4.66
N CYS A 35 -26.10 73.32 4.60
CA CYS A 35 -26.05 72.40 3.51
C CYS A 35 -26.32 73.11 2.20
N CYS A 36 -25.29 73.28 1.34
CA CYS A 36 -25.40 73.99 0.05
C CYS A 36 -26.39 73.29 -0.91
N CYS A 37 -26.86 72.15 -0.60
CA CYS A 37 -27.77 71.33 -1.42
C CYS A 37 -29.25 71.53 -1.00
N CYS A 38 -29.53 71.92 0.25
CA CYS A 38 -30.90 72.01 0.76
C CYS A 38 -31.37 73.42 0.96
N ARG A 39 -30.52 74.48 0.85
CA ARG A 39 -30.81 75.88 1.17
C ARG A 39 -31.47 76.15 2.55
N GLU A 40 -31.52 75.14 3.40
CA GLU A 40 -31.98 75.22 4.77
C GLU A 40 -30.78 75.31 5.70
N HIS A 41 -30.81 76.13 6.70
CA HIS A 41 -29.84 76.23 7.79
C HIS A 41 -30.05 75.00 8.69
N LEU A 42 -29.59 73.84 8.22
CA LEU A 42 -29.55 72.66 9.06
C LEU A 42 -28.24 72.69 9.85
N SER A 43 -28.33 72.45 11.16
CA SER A 43 -27.15 72.22 11.96
C SER A 43 -26.43 70.97 11.43
N PRO A 44 -25.11 70.78 11.64
CA PRO A 44 -24.40 69.57 11.26
C PRO A 44 -25.05 68.29 11.82
N GLU A 45 -25.81 68.44 12.94
CA GLU A 45 -26.53 67.32 13.61
C GLU A 45 -27.79 66.90 12.84
N ASP A 46 -28.37 67.73 12.03
CA ASP A 46 -29.60 67.45 11.28
C ASP A 46 -29.33 66.81 9.89
N CYS A 47 -28.11 66.84 9.45
CA CYS A 47 -27.75 66.15 8.21
C CYS A 47 -27.43 64.64 8.48
N PRO A 48 -28.24 63.73 7.96
CA PRO A 48 -28.04 62.31 8.22
C PRO A 48 -26.67 61.74 7.74
N TYR A 49 -25.92 62.53 6.98
CA TYR A 49 -24.65 62.21 6.41
C TYR A 49 -23.45 63.00 6.95
N LEU A 50 -23.66 63.97 7.87
CA LEU A 50 -22.58 64.68 8.55
C LEU A 50 -22.43 64.17 9.98
N ARG A 51 -21.25 63.75 10.37
CA ARG A 51 -20.88 63.40 11.76
C ARG A 51 -19.97 64.50 12.31
N GLU A 52 -20.10 64.79 13.62
CA GLU A 52 -19.21 65.69 14.35
C GLU A 52 -17.73 65.38 14.14
N GLY A 53 -16.89 66.38 13.94
CA GLY A 53 -15.43 66.25 13.79
C GLY A 53 -14.89 66.35 12.36
N ASP A 54 -15.75 66.61 11.38
CA ASP A 54 -15.37 66.64 9.98
C ASP A 54 -15.02 68.00 9.40
N GLU A 55 -14.58 68.96 10.24
CA GLU A 55 -14.28 70.33 9.83
C GLU A 55 -13.04 70.55 8.95
N GLU A 56 -12.32 69.53 8.62
CA GLU A 56 -11.09 69.64 7.86
C GLU A 56 -11.28 69.60 6.33
N LEU A 57 -10.80 70.68 5.71
CA LEU A 57 -10.35 70.79 4.33
C LEU A 57 -11.36 70.62 3.17
N LEU A 58 -11.34 71.57 2.24
CA LEU A 58 -12.06 71.60 0.97
C LEU A 58 -12.03 70.27 0.19
N PHE A 59 -10.98 69.51 0.32
CA PHE A 59 -10.82 68.18 -0.28
C PHE A 59 -11.76 67.12 0.32
N ASN A 60 -11.90 67.14 1.64
CA ASN A 60 -12.81 66.22 2.33
C ASN A 60 -14.28 66.56 2.08
N ARG A 61 -14.62 67.89 1.94
CA ARG A 61 -15.96 68.33 1.56
C ARG A 61 -16.33 67.91 0.14
N ARG A 62 -15.42 68.00 -0.84
CA ARG A 62 -15.63 67.50 -2.21
C ARG A 62 -15.77 65.95 -2.25
N LYS A 63 -14.96 65.22 -1.49
CA LYS A 63 -15.05 63.80 -1.38
C LYS A 63 -16.36 63.34 -0.76
N ARG A 64 -16.86 64.09 0.27
CA ARG A 64 -18.17 63.85 0.88
C ARG A 64 -19.30 64.13 -0.05
N PHE A 65 -19.26 65.26 -0.75
CA PHE A 65 -20.27 65.60 -1.76
C PHE A 65 -20.37 64.46 -2.80
N LEU A 66 -19.30 64.05 -3.36
CA LEU A 66 -19.29 62.98 -4.33
C LEU A 66 -19.69 61.61 -3.75
N GLN A 67 -19.46 61.36 -2.47
CA GLN A 67 -19.75 60.05 -1.86
C GLN A 67 -21.14 59.98 -1.20
N ARG A 68 -21.71 61.09 -0.73
CA ARG A 68 -22.91 61.08 0.09
C ARG A 68 -24.05 62.00 -0.44
N CYS A 69 -23.71 63.19 -0.93
CA CYS A 69 -24.75 64.11 -1.41
C CYS A 69 -25.40 63.63 -2.72
N LEU A 70 -24.68 62.93 -3.57
CA LEU A 70 -25.23 62.34 -4.80
C LEU A 70 -26.24 61.19 -4.54
N GLU A 71 -26.20 60.59 -3.36
CA GLU A 71 -27.14 59.56 -2.92
C GLU A 71 -28.25 60.12 -1.99
N CYS A 72 -28.19 61.39 -1.66
CA CYS A 72 -29.17 62.03 -0.76
C CYS A 72 -30.49 62.34 -1.51
N PRO A 73 -31.64 61.79 -1.11
CA PRO A 73 -32.92 62.02 -1.76
C PRO A 73 -33.30 63.52 -1.81
N ARG A 74 -33.03 64.24 -0.74
CA ARG A 74 -33.28 65.70 -0.67
C ARG A 74 -32.42 66.52 -1.63
N PHE A 75 -31.16 66.12 -1.84
CA PHE A 75 -30.28 66.74 -2.81
C PHE A 75 -30.84 66.60 -4.22
N LEU A 76 -31.25 65.34 -4.58
CA LEU A 76 -31.83 65.03 -5.89
C LEU A 76 -33.17 65.76 -6.13
N GLU A 77 -34.03 65.88 -5.12
CA GLU A 77 -35.28 66.63 -5.18
C GLU A 77 -35.05 68.14 -5.38
N ASN A 78 -34.11 68.71 -4.63
CA ASN A 78 -33.77 70.12 -4.76
C ASN A 78 -33.09 70.46 -6.09
N MET A 79 -32.32 69.57 -6.62
CA MET A 79 -31.72 69.68 -7.95
C MET A 79 -32.78 69.68 -9.06
N ARG A 80 -33.83 68.88 -8.92
CA ARG A 80 -35.00 68.86 -9.85
C ARG A 80 -35.90 70.05 -9.73
N ALA A 81 -35.98 70.67 -8.53
CA ALA A 81 -36.91 71.75 -8.23
C ALA A 81 -36.37 73.19 -8.53
N ASN A 82 -35.04 73.34 -8.65
CA ASN A 82 -34.44 74.71 -8.80
C ASN A 82 -33.93 74.95 -10.22
N HIS A 83 -34.77 75.59 -11.05
CA HIS A 83 -34.49 75.92 -12.44
C HIS A 83 -34.00 77.34 -12.72
N ASP A 84 -33.70 78.15 -11.68
CA ASP A 84 -33.36 79.55 -11.83
C ASP A 84 -31.89 79.81 -12.15
N GLY A 85 -31.58 80.12 -13.41
CA GLY A 85 -30.36 80.83 -13.78
C GLY A 85 -29.57 80.37 -15.00
N CYS A 86 -29.67 79.11 -15.46
CA CYS A 86 -29.05 78.67 -16.71
C CYS A 86 -29.80 77.43 -17.22
N ALA A 87 -30.81 77.67 -18.04
CA ALA A 87 -31.71 76.57 -18.50
C ALA A 87 -31.01 75.33 -19.10
N GLY A 88 -29.91 75.51 -19.83
CA GLY A 88 -29.22 74.41 -20.42
C GLY A 88 -28.31 73.55 -19.48
N LEU A 89 -27.82 74.23 -18.41
CA LEU A 89 -27.01 73.53 -17.39
C LEU A 89 -27.86 72.82 -16.35
N ALA A 90 -29.00 73.39 -16.02
CA ALA A 90 -29.95 72.81 -15.05
C ALA A 90 -30.57 71.49 -15.56
N GLU A 91 -30.74 71.35 -16.86
CA GLU A 91 -31.19 70.04 -17.46
C GLU A 91 -30.11 69.00 -17.55
N LEU A 92 -28.82 69.36 -17.78
CA LEU A 92 -27.73 68.46 -17.92
C LEU A 92 -27.19 67.86 -16.59
N ILE A 93 -27.29 68.63 -15.50
CA ILE A 93 -26.77 68.16 -14.20
C ILE A 93 -27.54 66.97 -13.63
N PRO A 94 -28.88 66.91 -13.66
CA PRO A 94 -29.59 65.65 -13.24
C PRO A 94 -29.20 64.47 -14.05
N TYR A 95 -29.05 64.59 -15.38
CA TYR A 95 -28.57 63.52 -16.25
C TYR A 95 -27.17 63.06 -15.90
N ALA A 96 -26.24 63.94 -15.69
CA ALA A 96 -24.88 63.62 -15.28
C ALA A 96 -24.83 62.95 -13.90
N VAL A 97 -25.70 63.33 -12.98
CA VAL A 97 -25.81 62.71 -11.66
C VAL A 97 -26.38 61.30 -11.76
N GLU A 98 -27.44 61.13 -12.54
CA GLU A 98 -28.02 59.78 -12.79
C GLU A 98 -27.02 58.84 -13.47
N GLU A 99 -26.27 59.32 -14.45
CA GLU A 99 -25.20 58.54 -15.12
C GLU A 99 -24.08 58.16 -14.15
N VAL A 100 -23.60 59.08 -13.32
CA VAL A 100 -22.58 58.79 -12.29
C VAL A 100 -23.08 57.80 -11.27
N LEU A 101 -24.37 57.88 -10.85
CA LEU A 101 -24.95 56.91 -9.93
C LEU A 101 -25.08 55.50 -10.58
N ALA A 102 -25.53 55.45 -11.85
CA ALA A 102 -25.62 54.22 -12.61
C ALA A 102 -24.23 53.55 -12.78
N LEU A 103 -23.21 54.33 -13.20
CA LEU A 103 -21.82 53.85 -13.32
C LEU A 103 -21.23 53.38 -11.98
N ARG A 104 -21.57 54.08 -10.86
CA ARG A 104 -21.14 53.60 -9.54
C ARG A 104 -21.82 52.31 -9.13
N ALA A 105 -23.13 52.18 -9.38
CA ALA A 105 -23.85 50.94 -9.12
C ALA A 105 -23.26 49.80 -9.95
N GLN A 106 -23.00 50.03 -11.23
CA GLN A 106 -22.36 49.07 -12.09
C GLN A 106 -20.92 48.70 -11.64
N ASN A 107 -20.12 49.69 -11.24
CA ASN A 107 -18.79 49.44 -10.70
C ASN A 107 -18.82 48.65 -9.39
N ARG A 108 -19.79 48.92 -8.49
CA ARG A 108 -19.97 48.16 -7.25
C ARG A 108 -20.33 46.69 -7.55
N THR A 109 -21.25 46.44 -8.48
CA THR A 109 -21.62 45.08 -8.89
C THR A 109 -20.46 44.38 -9.55
N SER A 110 -19.74 45.06 -10.45
CA SER A 110 -18.55 44.47 -11.11
C SER A 110 -17.41 44.18 -10.11
N ALA A 111 -17.18 45.08 -9.15
CA ALA A 111 -16.19 44.85 -8.10
C ALA A 111 -16.55 43.67 -7.21
N ALA A 112 -17.82 43.52 -6.83
CA ALA A 112 -18.31 42.38 -6.06
C ALA A 112 -18.16 41.05 -6.86
N GLN A 113 -18.45 41.10 -8.16
CA GLN A 113 -18.26 39.95 -9.05
C GLN A 113 -16.77 39.55 -9.18
N VAL A 114 -15.89 40.53 -9.37
CA VAL A 114 -14.43 40.28 -9.44
C VAL A 114 -13.92 39.71 -8.13
N GLU A 115 -14.38 40.21 -7.00
CA GLU A 115 -13.99 39.69 -5.67
C GLU A 115 -14.50 38.27 -5.44
N ALA A 116 -15.74 37.98 -5.84
CA ALA A 116 -16.31 36.63 -5.77
C ALA A 116 -15.49 35.64 -6.64
N ARG A 117 -15.21 36.01 -7.90
CA ARG A 117 -14.38 35.19 -8.78
C ARG A 117 -12.95 35.01 -8.29
N SER A 118 -12.36 36.07 -7.70
CA SER A 118 -11.02 35.97 -7.11
C SER A 118 -10.99 34.99 -5.94
N ARG A 119 -12.03 34.95 -5.11
CA ARG A 119 -12.16 33.96 -4.02
C ARG A 119 -12.29 32.53 -4.56
N GLU A 120 -13.11 32.34 -5.59
CA GLU A 120 -13.30 31.05 -6.26
C GLU A 120 -11.98 30.52 -6.85
N VAL A 121 -11.25 31.36 -7.58
CA VAL A 121 -9.95 30.98 -8.17
C VAL A 121 -8.93 30.62 -7.08
N LYS A 122 -8.87 31.37 -5.99
CA LYS A 122 -8.01 31.04 -4.85
C LYS A 122 -8.38 29.69 -4.24
N PHE A 123 -9.65 29.43 -4.04
CA PHE A 123 -10.14 28.16 -3.52
C PHE A 123 -9.78 26.99 -4.44
N LEU A 124 -10.05 27.12 -5.75
CA LEU A 124 -9.68 26.09 -6.74
C LEU A 124 -8.17 25.83 -6.75
N HIS A 125 -7.37 26.88 -6.60
CA HIS A 125 -5.92 26.74 -6.53
C HIS A 125 -5.47 25.99 -5.26
N GLU A 126 -6.00 26.35 -4.10
CA GLU A 126 -5.71 25.66 -2.83
C GLU A 126 -6.08 24.18 -2.89
N VAL A 127 -7.28 23.86 -3.37
CA VAL A 127 -7.72 22.48 -3.54
C VAL A 127 -6.83 21.71 -4.51
N SER A 128 -6.49 22.33 -5.65
CA SER A 128 -5.59 21.71 -6.64
C SER A 128 -4.21 21.38 -6.05
N LEU A 129 -3.64 22.27 -5.24
CA LEU A 129 -2.38 22.03 -4.55
C LEU A 129 -2.49 20.87 -3.55
N VAL A 130 -3.56 20.84 -2.76
CA VAL A 130 -3.78 19.77 -1.78
C VAL A 130 -3.99 18.42 -2.48
N LEU A 131 -4.80 18.37 -3.53
CA LEU A 131 -5.01 17.17 -4.33
C LEU A 131 -3.69 16.64 -4.96
N GLN A 132 -2.73 17.51 -5.24
CA GLN A 132 -1.42 17.11 -5.78
C GLN A 132 -0.49 16.47 -4.76
N THR A 133 -0.71 16.65 -3.47
CA THR A 133 0.17 16.15 -2.41
C THR A 133 -0.09 14.71 -2.03
N SER A 134 -1.33 14.21 -2.17
CA SER A 134 -1.69 12.84 -1.83
C SER A 134 -1.58 11.89 -3.02
N VAL A 135 -1.14 10.67 -2.76
CA VAL A 135 -1.15 9.53 -3.67
C VAL A 135 -2.12 8.43 -3.22
N ASP A 136 -2.74 8.61 -2.07
CA ASP A 136 -3.76 7.71 -1.55
C ASP A 136 -5.10 8.01 -2.21
N MET A 137 -5.74 6.99 -2.78
CA MET A 137 -7.01 7.13 -3.51
C MET A 137 -8.14 7.61 -2.60
N GLU A 138 -8.23 7.07 -1.40
CA GLU A 138 -9.30 7.40 -0.46
C GLU A 138 -9.15 8.83 0.09
N GLU A 139 -7.92 9.26 0.35
CA GLU A 139 -7.62 10.62 0.77
C GLU A 139 -7.96 11.64 -0.33
N VAL A 140 -7.59 11.36 -1.59
CA VAL A 140 -7.92 12.19 -2.75
C VAL A 140 -9.45 12.34 -2.90
N ILE A 141 -10.19 11.24 -2.76
CA ILE A 141 -11.65 11.25 -2.87
C ILE A 141 -12.27 12.04 -1.72
N ALA A 142 -11.82 11.83 -0.48
CA ALA A 142 -12.28 12.57 0.68
C ALA A 142 -12.08 14.09 0.50
N MET A 143 -10.90 14.49 0.04
CA MET A 143 -10.59 15.89 -0.24
C MET A 143 -11.48 16.48 -1.34
N ALA A 144 -11.65 15.74 -2.44
CA ALA A 144 -12.47 16.20 -3.56
C ALA A 144 -13.93 16.40 -3.16
N LEU A 145 -14.55 15.43 -2.49
CA LEU A 145 -15.95 15.50 -2.13
C LEU A 145 -16.21 16.50 -0.99
N THR A 146 -15.29 16.62 -0.04
CA THR A 146 -15.35 17.65 1.00
C THR A 146 -15.27 19.07 0.38
N ALA A 147 -14.43 19.27 -0.63
CA ALA A 147 -14.34 20.56 -1.32
C ALA A 147 -15.66 20.94 -2.02
N VAL A 148 -16.38 19.98 -2.58
CA VAL A 148 -17.69 20.20 -3.21
C VAL A 148 -18.75 20.61 -2.19
N THR A 149 -18.74 19.98 -1.01
CA THR A 149 -19.80 20.16 0.02
C THR A 149 -19.47 21.23 1.06
N ALA A 150 -18.21 21.65 1.18
CA ALA A 150 -17.83 22.68 2.14
C ALA A 150 -18.48 24.03 1.83
N GLY A 151 -18.99 24.72 2.83
CA GLY A 151 -19.63 26.04 2.68
C GLY A 151 -18.71 27.14 2.15
N LYS A 152 -17.39 27.00 2.34
CA LYS A 152 -16.34 27.86 1.75
C LYS A 152 -15.97 27.46 0.31
N GLY A 153 -16.45 26.31 -0.18
CA GLY A 153 -16.24 25.81 -1.53
C GLY A 153 -17.41 26.12 -2.46
N PHE A 154 -17.90 25.07 -3.15
CA PHE A 154 -19.03 25.25 -4.08
C PHE A 154 -20.39 25.38 -3.38
N GLY A 155 -20.47 25.03 -2.10
CA GLY A 155 -21.68 25.16 -1.29
C GLY A 155 -22.83 24.26 -1.72
N LEU A 156 -22.54 23.16 -2.42
CA LEU A 156 -23.50 22.13 -2.74
C LEU A 156 -23.72 21.23 -1.51
N ASN A 157 -24.94 20.71 -1.34
CA ASN A 157 -25.22 20.00 -0.10
C ASN A 157 -24.67 18.58 -0.09
N ARG A 158 -24.66 17.89 -1.24
CA ARG A 158 -24.20 16.52 -1.35
C ARG A 158 -23.37 16.32 -2.62
N ALA A 159 -22.35 15.50 -2.52
CA ALA A 159 -21.53 15.07 -3.64
C ALA A 159 -21.39 13.55 -3.64
N ILE A 160 -21.54 12.93 -4.81
CA ILE A 160 -21.47 11.49 -5.01
C ILE A 160 -20.48 11.22 -6.14
N LEU A 161 -19.54 10.31 -5.90
CA LEU A 161 -18.54 9.88 -6.88
C LEU A 161 -18.87 8.49 -7.38
N LEU A 162 -19.01 8.37 -8.70
CA LEU A 162 -19.09 7.11 -9.38
C LEU A 162 -17.79 6.90 -10.18
N LEU A 163 -17.19 5.72 -10.09
CA LEU A 163 -15.97 5.37 -10.82
C LEU A 163 -16.22 4.22 -11.79
N VAL A 164 -15.53 4.26 -12.93
CA VAL A 164 -15.51 3.15 -13.88
C VAL A 164 -14.72 2.01 -13.26
N ASP A 165 -15.30 0.80 -13.22
CA ASP A 165 -14.65 -0.37 -12.64
C ASP A 165 -13.41 -0.82 -13.46
N LYS A 166 -12.58 -1.69 -12.84
CA LYS A 166 -11.32 -2.18 -13.46
C LYS A 166 -11.59 -2.92 -14.78
N GLU A 167 -12.74 -3.57 -14.88
CA GLU A 167 -13.18 -4.34 -16.06
C GLU A 167 -13.85 -3.48 -17.12
N ARG A 168 -14.12 -2.21 -16.83
CA ARG A 168 -14.79 -1.23 -17.68
C ARG A 168 -16.18 -1.68 -18.15
N GLN A 169 -16.89 -2.37 -17.30
CA GLN A 169 -18.24 -2.85 -17.56
C GLN A 169 -19.30 -2.01 -16.84
N HIS A 170 -18.97 -1.43 -15.70
CA HIS A 170 -19.91 -0.66 -14.88
C HIS A 170 -19.33 0.67 -14.44
N LEU A 171 -20.21 1.63 -14.30
CA LEU A 171 -20.01 2.86 -13.54
C LEU A 171 -20.53 2.58 -12.12
N LYS A 172 -19.63 2.35 -11.17
CA LYS A 172 -19.96 1.94 -9.79
C LYS A 172 -19.98 3.13 -8.85
N GLY A 173 -21.00 3.18 -7.99
CA GLY A 173 -21.00 4.09 -6.84
C GLY A 173 -19.80 3.80 -5.94
N HIS A 174 -18.92 4.79 -5.76
CA HIS A 174 -17.68 4.61 -5.01
C HIS A 174 -17.73 5.27 -3.64
N PHE A 175 -18.14 6.52 -3.58
CA PHE A 175 -18.22 7.28 -2.35
C PHE A 175 -19.22 8.43 -2.43
N ALA A 176 -19.79 8.84 -1.28
CA ALA A 176 -20.68 9.98 -1.18
C ALA A 176 -20.42 10.77 0.11
N VAL A 177 -20.57 12.09 0.06
CA VAL A 177 -20.43 13.02 1.19
C VAL A 177 -21.61 13.98 1.20
N GLY A 178 -22.11 14.26 2.37
CA GLY A 178 -23.22 15.19 2.60
C GLY A 178 -24.40 14.54 3.32
N PRO A 179 -25.45 15.31 3.60
CA PRO A 179 -26.64 14.78 4.28
C PRO A 179 -27.49 13.90 3.38
N ARG A 180 -28.15 12.88 3.96
CA ARG A 180 -29.20 12.09 3.30
C ARG A 180 -30.59 12.68 3.53
N SER A 181 -30.77 13.49 4.58
CA SER A 181 -32.03 14.09 4.96
C SER A 181 -31.83 15.43 5.68
N ALA A 182 -32.90 16.20 5.86
CA ALA A 182 -32.89 17.45 6.63
C ALA A 182 -32.46 17.25 8.10
N GLN A 183 -32.80 16.12 8.71
CA GLN A 183 -32.36 15.79 10.07
C GLN A 183 -30.85 15.52 10.16
N ASP A 184 -30.31 14.87 9.18
CA ASP A 184 -28.87 14.64 9.03
C ASP A 184 -28.10 15.97 8.87
N ALA A 185 -28.65 16.88 8.08
CA ALA A 185 -28.04 18.20 7.85
C ALA A 185 -27.88 19.01 9.14
N ALA A 186 -28.91 19.03 9.99
CA ALA A 186 -28.86 19.76 11.25
C ALA A 186 -27.70 19.27 12.16
N ARG A 187 -27.46 17.95 12.19
CA ARG A 187 -26.37 17.35 12.95
C ARG A 187 -25.00 17.70 12.37
N ILE A 188 -24.85 17.57 11.04
CA ILE A 188 -23.58 17.85 10.35
C ILE A 188 -23.22 19.33 10.48
N TRP A 189 -24.19 20.24 10.37
CA TRP A 189 -23.93 21.67 10.47
C TRP A 189 -23.54 22.11 11.89
N GLN A 190 -24.14 21.54 12.94
CA GLN A 190 -23.68 21.78 14.31
C GLN A 190 -22.20 21.40 14.50
N GLU A 191 -21.77 20.28 13.91
CA GLU A 191 -20.38 19.83 14.00
C GLU A 191 -19.41 20.71 13.17
N VAL A 192 -19.86 21.30 12.05
CA VAL A 192 -19.03 22.09 11.13
C VAL A 192 -18.95 23.56 11.54
N GLU A 193 -20.05 24.16 12.07
CA GLU A 193 -20.04 25.54 12.55
C GLU A 193 -19.12 25.77 13.75
N GLU A 194 -18.88 24.75 14.57
CA GLU A 194 -17.96 24.82 15.70
C GLU A 194 -16.47 24.82 15.31
N GLN A 195 -16.14 24.50 14.04
CA GLN A 195 -14.75 24.33 13.57
C GLN A 195 -14.48 25.16 12.32
N ASP A 196 -13.97 26.38 12.47
CA ASP A 196 -13.48 27.20 11.35
C ASP A 196 -12.09 26.72 10.88
N LEU A 197 -12.02 25.48 10.35
CA LEU A 197 -10.79 24.83 9.93
C LEU A 197 -10.48 25.09 8.44
N PRO A 198 -9.18 25.12 8.05
CA PRO A 198 -8.77 25.07 6.65
C PRO A 198 -9.28 23.79 5.97
N LEU A 199 -9.57 23.86 4.66
CA LEU A 199 -10.11 22.74 3.89
C LEU A 199 -9.27 21.45 4.02
N ARG A 200 -7.94 21.59 4.05
CA ARG A 200 -7.01 20.46 4.21
C ARG A 200 -7.20 19.74 5.54
N GLU A 201 -7.38 20.47 6.62
CA GLU A 201 -7.60 19.88 7.94
C GLU A 201 -8.98 19.24 8.04
N MET A 202 -10.01 19.89 7.46
CA MET A 202 -11.35 19.31 7.36
C MET A 202 -11.35 17.99 6.60
N ALA A 203 -10.72 17.94 5.44
CA ALA A 203 -10.63 16.74 4.62
C ALA A 203 -9.84 15.61 5.31
N ARG A 204 -8.76 15.96 6.02
CA ARG A 204 -7.97 15.02 6.81
C ARG A 204 -8.77 14.43 7.97
N LEU A 205 -9.44 15.27 8.76
CA LEU A 205 -10.30 14.80 9.85
C LEU A 205 -11.45 13.92 9.34
N PHE A 206 -12.01 14.29 8.21
CA PHE A 206 -13.05 13.50 7.55
C PHE A 206 -12.49 12.11 7.14
N PHE A 207 -11.34 12.08 6.52
CA PHE A 207 -10.67 10.84 6.11
C PHE A 207 -10.35 9.93 7.31
N GLU A 208 -9.73 10.49 8.36
CA GLU A 208 -9.29 9.72 9.52
C GLU A 208 -10.44 9.21 10.40
N GLN A 209 -11.54 9.97 10.52
CA GLN A 209 -12.57 9.71 11.53
C GLN A 209 -13.95 9.31 10.97
N LYS A 210 -14.30 9.80 9.78
CA LYS A 210 -15.69 9.68 9.28
C LYS A 210 -15.83 8.80 8.03
N MET A 211 -14.77 8.52 7.31
CA MET A 211 -14.86 7.88 5.99
C MET A 211 -15.54 6.50 6.03
N SER A 212 -15.20 5.65 7.00
CA SER A 212 -15.81 4.32 7.15
C SER A 212 -17.31 4.39 7.48
N ALA A 213 -17.70 5.33 8.34
CA ALA A 213 -19.10 5.53 8.72
C ALA A 213 -19.93 6.09 7.55
N GLU A 214 -19.37 7.02 6.76
CA GLU A 214 -20.02 7.57 5.57
C GLU A 214 -20.20 6.49 4.48
N ARG A 215 -19.19 5.63 4.26
CA ARG A 215 -19.28 4.52 3.31
C ARG A 215 -20.42 3.56 3.66
N GLU A 216 -20.55 3.22 4.94
CA GLU A 216 -21.65 2.37 5.41
C GLU A 216 -23.00 3.07 5.26
N ARG A 217 -23.06 4.35 5.62
CA ARG A 217 -24.29 5.15 5.53
C ARG A 217 -24.83 5.28 4.10
N PHE A 218 -23.95 5.37 3.11
CA PHE A 218 -24.32 5.53 1.70
C PHE A 218 -24.29 4.23 0.89
N ARG A 219 -24.02 3.08 1.49
CA ARG A 219 -23.89 1.79 0.81
C ARG A 219 -25.04 1.52 -0.15
N ASP A 220 -26.26 1.56 0.37
CA ASP A 220 -27.46 1.24 -0.43
C ASP A 220 -27.62 2.19 -1.62
N LEU A 221 -27.38 3.49 -1.40
CA LEU A 221 -27.45 4.50 -2.46
C LEU A 221 -26.40 4.23 -3.55
N LEU A 222 -25.18 3.94 -3.15
CA LEU A 222 -24.08 3.68 -4.08
C LEU A 222 -24.30 2.40 -4.91
N GLU A 223 -24.91 1.37 -4.32
CA GLU A 223 -25.30 0.15 -5.03
C GLU A 223 -26.39 0.43 -6.07
N ILE A 224 -27.45 1.16 -5.71
CA ILE A 224 -28.57 1.53 -6.59
C ILE A 224 -28.08 2.40 -7.77
N LEU A 225 -27.10 3.26 -7.56
CA LEU A 225 -26.54 4.14 -8.60
C LEU A 225 -25.57 3.42 -9.55
N THR A 226 -25.20 2.18 -9.25
CA THR A 226 -24.32 1.40 -10.12
C THR A 226 -25.02 1.11 -11.45
N THR A 227 -24.40 1.54 -12.55
CA THR A 227 -25.01 1.53 -13.89
C THR A 227 -24.08 0.80 -14.86
N PRO A 228 -24.59 -0.15 -15.69
CA PRO A 228 -23.82 -0.79 -16.74
C PRO A 228 -23.40 0.23 -17.81
N LEU A 229 -22.12 0.25 -18.20
CA LEU A 229 -21.62 1.15 -19.26
C LEU A 229 -22.17 0.82 -20.66
N GLY A 230 -22.78 -0.35 -20.82
CA GLY A 230 -23.49 -0.73 -22.05
C GLY A 230 -24.85 -0.05 -22.21
N ASP A 231 -25.41 0.53 -21.17
CA ASP A 231 -26.67 1.28 -21.24
C ASP A 231 -26.40 2.72 -21.72
N LEU A 232 -26.34 2.88 -23.03
CA LEU A 232 -25.99 4.16 -23.67
C LEU A 232 -27.08 5.23 -23.53
N ASP A 233 -28.30 4.84 -23.22
CA ASP A 233 -29.42 5.77 -23.04
C ASP A 233 -29.47 6.35 -21.61
N HIS A 234 -28.78 5.71 -20.67
CA HIS A 234 -28.73 6.19 -19.29
C HIS A 234 -27.96 7.52 -19.20
N PRO A 235 -28.53 8.58 -18.57
CA PRO A 235 -27.91 9.91 -18.50
C PRO A 235 -26.48 9.93 -17.94
N PHE A 236 -26.17 9.07 -16.96
CA PHE A 236 -24.84 8.95 -16.39
C PHE A 236 -23.82 8.47 -17.44
N VAL A 237 -24.19 7.44 -18.18
CA VAL A 237 -23.34 6.86 -19.22
C VAL A 237 -23.18 7.81 -20.39
N ARG A 238 -24.26 8.47 -20.80
CA ARG A 238 -24.27 9.48 -21.86
C ARG A 238 -23.37 10.67 -21.51
N THR A 239 -23.49 11.22 -20.30
CA THR A 239 -22.63 12.30 -19.78
C THR A 239 -21.14 11.89 -19.82
N LEU A 240 -20.83 10.68 -19.39
CA LEU A 240 -19.46 10.16 -19.39
C LEU A 240 -18.92 9.92 -20.81
N ASN A 241 -19.77 9.48 -21.75
CA ASN A 241 -19.40 9.22 -23.14
C ASN A 241 -19.20 10.51 -23.94
N ASP A 242 -20.13 11.45 -23.80
CA ASP A 242 -20.09 12.74 -24.46
C ASP A 242 -19.01 13.67 -23.87
N GLN A 243 -18.55 13.37 -22.65
CA GLN A 243 -17.61 14.18 -21.87
C GLN A 243 -18.10 15.63 -21.68
N LEU A 244 -19.40 15.80 -21.59
CA LEU A 244 -20.06 17.10 -21.40
C LEU A 244 -20.85 17.07 -20.11
N SER A 245 -20.64 18.07 -19.26
CA SER A 245 -21.40 18.22 -18.02
C SER A 245 -22.87 18.54 -18.34
N ARG A 246 -23.76 18.06 -17.48
CA ARG A 246 -25.21 18.21 -17.65
C ARG A 246 -25.86 18.65 -16.36
N HIS A 247 -26.80 19.59 -16.47
CA HIS A 247 -27.75 19.90 -15.41
C HIS A 247 -29.08 19.21 -15.73
N VAL A 248 -29.48 18.28 -14.87
CA VAL A 248 -30.77 17.61 -14.93
C VAL A 248 -31.73 18.38 -14.03
N ALA A 249 -32.68 19.10 -14.63
CA ALA A 249 -33.62 19.98 -13.90
C ALA A 249 -34.83 19.21 -13.31
N ASN A 250 -35.18 18.05 -13.88
CA ASN A 250 -36.25 17.18 -13.37
C ASN A 250 -35.84 15.72 -13.45
N LEU A 251 -35.26 15.21 -12.36
CA LEU A 251 -34.72 13.86 -12.30
C LEU A 251 -35.80 12.78 -12.50
N ALA A 252 -37.02 13.05 -12.06
CA ALA A 252 -38.11 12.08 -12.15
C ALA A 252 -38.64 11.88 -13.59
N GLU A 253 -38.43 12.87 -14.45
CA GLU A 253 -38.84 12.82 -15.86
C GLU A 253 -37.67 12.57 -16.81
N GLU A 254 -36.42 12.49 -16.32
CA GLU A 254 -35.24 12.28 -17.16
C GLU A 254 -35.23 10.85 -17.73
N PRO A 255 -35.23 10.72 -19.07
CA PRO A 255 -35.22 9.42 -19.71
C PRO A 255 -33.97 8.60 -19.35
N GLY A 256 -34.15 7.33 -19.01
CA GLY A 256 -33.06 6.43 -18.66
C GLY A 256 -32.78 6.33 -17.17
N ILE A 257 -33.26 7.26 -16.33
CA ILE A 257 -33.15 7.14 -14.87
C ILE A 257 -34.32 6.30 -14.34
N GLY A 258 -33.99 5.20 -13.66
CA GLY A 258 -34.99 4.33 -13.04
C GLY A 258 -35.71 5.01 -11.86
N ARG A 259 -36.96 4.63 -11.61
CA ARG A 259 -37.73 5.14 -10.45
C ARG A 259 -37.03 4.89 -9.11
N GLU A 260 -36.33 3.79 -9.00
CA GLU A 260 -35.58 3.43 -7.81
C GLU A 260 -34.40 4.38 -7.59
N GLN A 261 -33.64 4.69 -8.65
CA GLN A 261 -32.53 5.63 -8.59
C GLN A 261 -33.00 7.05 -8.26
N ALA A 262 -34.06 7.52 -8.91
CA ALA A 262 -34.65 8.83 -8.63
C ALA A 262 -35.17 8.94 -7.19
N ALA A 263 -35.83 7.90 -6.69
CA ALA A 263 -36.30 7.84 -5.30
C ALA A 263 -35.14 7.78 -4.29
N ALA A 264 -34.08 7.04 -4.58
CA ALA A 264 -32.89 6.93 -3.73
C ALA A 264 -32.12 8.24 -3.64
N LEU A 265 -32.01 8.98 -4.75
CA LEU A 265 -31.41 10.31 -4.79
C LEU A 265 -32.27 11.34 -4.04
N GLY A 266 -33.59 11.29 -4.16
CA GLY A 266 -34.54 12.14 -3.40
C GLY A 266 -34.47 13.62 -3.73
N VAL A 267 -33.97 13.99 -4.92
CA VAL A 267 -33.82 15.37 -5.41
C VAL A 267 -34.49 15.53 -6.78
N ASN A 268 -34.84 16.77 -7.11
CA ASN A 268 -35.37 17.09 -8.44
C ASN A 268 -34.25 17.48 -9.40
N GLU A 269 -33.28 18.24 -8.91
CA GLU A 269 -32.17 18.77 -9.71
C GLU A 269 -30.87 18.04 -9.37
N LEU A 270 -30.07 17.74 -10.40
CA LEU A 270 -28.80 17.04 -10.25
C LEU A 270 -27.78 17.57 -11.27
N LEU A 271 -26.56 17.82 -10.79
CA LEU A 271 -25.41 18.07 -11.65
C LEU A 271 -24.69 16.77 -11.94
N LEU A 272 -24.35 16.55 -13.20
CA LEU A 272 -23.57 15.45 -13.70
C LEU A 272 -22.30 16.00 -14.35
N VAL A 273 -21.14 15.74 -13.74
CA VAL A 273 -19.86 16.23 -14.24
C VAL A 273 -18.93 15.07 -14.51
N PRO A 274 -18.50 14.85 -15.78
CA PRO A 274 -17.65 13.74 -16.13
C PRO A 274 -16.22 13.95 -15.65
N LEU A 275 -15.64 12.92 -15.06
CA LEU A 275 -14.24 12.89 -14.67
C LEU A 275 -13.43 12.21 -15.76
N VAL A 276 -12.65 13.00 -16.48
CA VAL A 276 -11.89 12.55 -17.66
C VAL A 276 -10.44 13.02 -17.55
N SER A 277 -9.50 12.16 -17.87
CA SER A 277 -8.08 12.50 -17.98
C SER A 277 -7.50 11.90 -19.26
N LYS A 278 -6.87 12.72 -20.10
CA LYS A 278 -6.24 12.28 -21.37
C LYS A 278 -7.11 11.35 -22.21
N ASN A 279 -8.37 11.70 -22.45
CA ASN A 279 -9.38 10.87 -23.14
C ASN A 279 -9.78 9.57 -22.41
N ARG A 280 -9.30 9.35 -21.19
CA ARG A 280 -9.70 8.21 -20.38
C ARG A 280 -10.87 8.60 -19.48
N ARG A 281 -11.97 7.88 -19.60
CA ARG A 281 -13.14 8.01 -18.74
C ARG A 281 -12.81 7.40 -17.39
N ILE A 282 -12.80 8.21 -16.33
CA ILE A 282 -12.46 7.81 -14.94
C ILE A 282 -13.74 7.55 -14.17
N GLY A 283 -14.72 8.44 -14.29
CA GLY A 283 -15.96 8.35 -13.55
C GLY A 283 -16.87 9.55 -13.75
N LEU A 284 -17.81 9.72 -12.83
CA LEU A 284 -18.80 10.79 -12.84
C LEU A 284 -18.92 11.36 -11.43
N LEU A 285 -18.89 12.68 -11.33
CA LEU A 285 -19.20 13.41 -10.12
C LEU A 285 -20.64 13.91 -10.20
N LEU A 286 -21.45 13.51 -9.22
CA LEU A 286 -22.82 13.98 -9.05
C LEU A 286 -22.85 14.96 -7.89
N ALA A 287 -23.62 16.04 -8.01
CA ALA A 287 -23.81 16.99 -6.92
C ALA A 287 -25.23 17.57 -6.92
N ASP A 288 -25.74 17.81 -5.72
CA ASP A 288 -27.11 18.30 -5.53
C ASP A 288 -27.27 19.20 -4.31
N ASN A 289 -28.45 19.84 -4.23
CA ASN A 289 -28.88 20.71 -3.14
C ASN A 289 -30.08 20.10 -2.37
N ILE A 290 -29.94 18.87 -1.90
CA ILE A 290 -31.03 18.11 -1.24
C ILE A 290 -31.65 18.85 -0.05
N ILE A 291 -30.91 19.72 0.65
CA ILE A 291 -31.36 20.36 1.88
C ILE A 291 -31.93 21.76 1.63
N ASN A 292 -31.11 22.64 1.09
CA ASN A 292 -31.49 24.04 0.92
C ASN A 292 -32.37 24.27 -0.31
N ARG A 293 -32.46 23.25 -1.20
CA ARG A 293 -33.23 23.29 -2.46
C ARG A 293 -32.97 24.57 -3.28
N ARG A 294 -31.78 25.15 -3.13
CA ARG A 294 -31.35 26.29 -3.94
C ARG A 294 -31.30 25.82 -5.40
N PRO A 295 -31.91 26.58 -6.33
CA PRO A 295 -31.78 26.24 -7.75
C PRO A 295 -30.31 26.17 -8.15
N ILE A 296 -29.99 25.20 -8.95
CA ILE A 296 -28.64 25.01 -9.48
C ILE A 296 -28.49 25.85 -10.73
N GLY A 297 -27.51 26.77 -10.75
CA GLY A 297 -27.25 27.68 -11.85
C GLY A 297 -26.15 27.21 -12.79
N GLU A 298 -26.00 27.91 -13.94
CA GLU A 298 -24.89 27.69 -14.87
C GLU A 298 -23.51 27.98 -14.22
N GLU A 299 -23.45 28.86 -13.23
CA GLU A 299 -22.23 29.15 -12.47
C GLU A 299 -21.79 27.94 -11.65
N ASP A 300 -22.73 27.26 -10.99
CA ASP A 300 -22.43 26.04 -10.20
C ASP A 300 -21.88 24.93 -11.12
N LEU A 301 -22.46 24.77 -12.31
CA LEU A 301 -22.01 23.80 -13.32
C LEU A 301 -20.59 24.12 -13.80
N THR A 302 -20.33 25.37 -14.19
CA THR A 302 -19.03 25.81 -14.71
C THR A 302 -17.93 25.67 -13.66
N SER A 303 -18.22 26.04 -12.42
CA SER A 303 -17.29 25.93 -11.30
C SER A 303 -16.95 24.48 -11.00
N LEU A 304 -17.94 23.59 -10.98
CA LEU A 304 -17.74 22.16 -10.74
C LEU A 304 -17.02 21.48 -11.91
N GLU A 305 -17.27 21.92 -13.14
CA GLU A 305 -16.56 21.48 -14.35
C GLU A 305 -15.06 21.82 -14.30
N THR A 306 -14.76 23.07 -13.91
CA THR A 306 -13.37 23.51 -13.72
C THR A 306 -12.67 22.69 -12.62
N PHE A 307 -13.39 22.36 -11.57
CA PHE A 307 -12.89 21.54 -10.46
C PHE A 307 -12.70 20.06 -10.84
N ALA A 308 -13.54 19.53 -11.72
CA ALA A 308 -13.48 18.12 -12.12
C ALA A 308 -12.14 17.74 -12.77
N LEU A 309 -11.47 18.68 -13.43
CA LEU A 309 -10.19 18.42 -14.09
C LEU A 309 -9.06 18.06 -13.12
N PRO A 310 -8.72 18.88 -12.11
CA PRO A 310 -7.70 18.50 -11.12
C PRO A 310 -8.10 17.25 -10.31
N VAL A 311 -9.37 17.03 -10.03
CA VAL A 311 -9.86 15.81 -9.38
C VAL A 311 -9.60 14.58 -10.26
N SER A 312 -9.92 14.67 -11.55
CA SER A 312 -9.67 13.58 -12.50
C SER A 312 -8.20 13.18 -12.55
N PHE A 313 -7.29 14.17 -12.61
CA PHE A 313 -5.85 13.90 -12.61
C PHE A 313 -5.38 13.30 -11.28
N ALA A 314 -5.90 13.78 -10.15
CA ALA A 314 -5.52 13.26 -8.84
C ALA A 314 -5.97 11.80 -8.67
N ILE A 315 -7.20 11.45 -9.05
CA ILE A 315 -7.73 10.08 -9.02
C ILE A 315 -6.92 9.16 -9.96
N GLU A 316 -6.65 9.60 -11.20
CA GLU A 316 -5.86 8.79 -12.13
C GLU A 316 -4.45 8.54 -11.59
N ARG A 317 -3.82 9.57 -11.03
CA ARG A 317 -2.50 9.44 -10.43
C ARG A 317 -2.51 8.46 -9.25
N ALA A 318 -3.47 8.56 -8.33
CA ALA A 318 -3.59 7.65 -7.20
C ALA A 318 -3.78 6.20 -7.67
N ALA A 319 -4.65 5.96 -8.67
CA ALA A 319 -4.86 4.65 -9.25
C ALA A 319 -3.60 4.08 -9.92
N LEU A 320 -2.79 4.93 -10.57
CA LEU A 320 -1.52 4.52 -11.16
C LEU A 320 -0.47 4.18 -10.11
N TYR A 321 -0.41 4.94 -9.00
CA TYR A 321 0.47 4.64 -7.87
C TYR A 321 0.12 3.31 -7.20
N GLU A 322 -1.15 3.06 -6.93
CA GLU A 322 -1.62 1.78 -6.37
C GLU A 322 -1.20 0.61 -7.26
N ARG A 323 -1.45 0.72 -8.56
CA ARG A 323 -1.06 -0.31 -9.53
C ARG A 323 0.45 -0.50 -9.61
N LEU A 324 1.23 0.58 -9.56
CA LEU A 324 2.69 0.52 -9.56
C LEU A 324 3.21 -0.21 -8.31
N GLN A 325 2.65 0.03 -7.15
CA GLN A 325 3.01 -0.66 -5.91
C GLN A 325 2.68 -2.16 -5.97
N GLU A 326 1.50 -2.51 -6.51
CA GLU A 326 1.13 -3.92 -6.73
C GLU A 326 2.14 -4.63 -7.65
N GLU A 327 2.53 -4.01 -8.78
CA GLU A 327 3.50 -4.59 -9.71
C GLU A 327 4.92 -4.68 -9.10
N LEU A 328 5.36 -3.66 -8.35
CA LEU A 328 6.63 -3.69 -7.64
C LEU A 328 6.68 -4.85 -6.62
N THR A 329 5.60 -5.08 -5.89
CA THR A 329 5.50 -6.19 -4.94
C THR A 329 5.63 -7.54 -5.66
N LYS A 330 4.92 -7.72 -6.79
CA LYS A 330 5.01 -8.94 -7.61
C LYS A 330 6.42 -9.19 -8.15
N VAL A 331 7.07 -8.14 -8.68
CA VAL A 331 8.43 -8.23 -9.22
C VAL A 331 9.44 -8.55 -8.11
N THR A 332 9.30 -7.94 -6.94
CA THR A 332 10.17 -8.19 -5.79
C THR A 332 10.06 -9.64 -5.32
N GLU A 333 8.84 -10.17 -5.21
CA GLU A 333 8.61 -11.56 -4.84
C GLU A 333 9.12 -12.54 -5.89
N ALA A 334 8.91 -12.24 -7.18
CA ALA A 334 9.46 -13.07 -8.27
C ALA A 334 10.99 -13.10 -8.26
N ASN A 335 11.65 -11.96 -8.03
CA ASN A 335 13.11 -11.90 -7.92
C ASN A 335 13.63 -12.68 -6.71
N ARG A 336 12.95 -12.63 -5.57
CA ARG A 336 13.31 -13.43 -4.39
C ARG A 336 13.28 -14.92 -4.71
N ARG A 337 12.20 -15.40 -5.36
CA ARG A 337 12.06 -16.81 -5.76
C ARG A 337 13.14 -17.23 -6.76
N LEU A 338 13.42 -16.40 -7.76
CA LEU A 338 14.47 -16.67 -8.73
C LEU A 338 15.84 -16.81 -8.07
N LYS A 339 16.17 -15.95 -7.12
CA LYS A 339 17.43 -16.01 -6.37
C LYS A 339 17.55 -17.31 -5.57
N GLU A 340 16.49 -17.70 -4.86
CA GLU A 340 16.43 -18.97 -4.12
C GLU A 340 16.64 -20.18 -5.03
N GLN A 341 15.96 -20.20 -6.19
CA GLN A 341 16.13 -21.27 -7.20
C GLN A 341 17.55 -21.29 -7.77
N GLN A 342 18.14 -20.14 -8.06
CA GLN A 342 19.51 -20.04 -8.55
C GLN A 342 20.51 -20.58 -7.54
N GLU A 343 20.36 -20.25 -6.26
CA GLU A 343 21.22 -20.79 -5.18
C GLU A 343 21.09 -22.31 -5.07
N GLN A 344 19.88 -22.85 -5.23
CA GLN A 344 19.65 -24.31 -5.25
C GLN A 344 20.33 -24.98 -6.46
N ILE A 345 20.21 -24.40 -7.66
CA ILE A 345 20.85 -24.92 -8.88
C ILE A 345 22.37 -24.92 -8.70
N VAL A 346 22.96 -23.82 -8.23
CA VAL A 346 24.43 -23.76 -7.99
C VAL A 346 24.87 -24.81 -6.96
N ARG A 347 24.06 -25.04 -5.93
CA ARG A 347 24.35 -26.09 -4.94
C ARG A 347 24.28 -27.50 -5.56
N MET A 348 23.27 -27.74 -6.39
CA MET A 348 23.13 -29.02 -7.12
C MET A 348 24.27 -29.24 -8.12
N GLU A 349 24.67 -28.21 -8.90
CA GLU A 349 25.81 -28.31 -9.84
C GLU A 349 27.12 -28.60 -9.12
N LYS A 350 27.40 -27.93 -8.00
CA LYS A 350 28.57 -28.20 -7.17
C LYS A 350 28.56 -29.65 -6.68
N MET A 351 27.41 -30.15 -6.21
CA MET A 351 27.25 -31.54 -5.78
C MET A 351 27.49 -32.54 -6.93
N ALA A 352 26.89 -32.32 -8.09
CA ALA A 352 27.05 -33.18 -9.25
C ALA A 352 28.52 -33.23 -9.73
N LEU A 353 29.22 -32.09 -9.71
CA LEU A 353 30.64 -32.03 -10.06
C LEU A 353 31.51 -32.81 -9.07
N VAL A 354 31.28 -32.62 -7.75
CA VAL A 354 31.94 -33.39 -6.70
C VAL A 354 31.69 -34.89 -6.91
N GLY A 355 30.45 -35.27 -7.19
CA GLY A 355 30.07 -36.64 -7.46
C GLY A 355 30.84 -37.29 -8.62
N LYS A 356 30.89 -36.59 -9.76
CA LYS A 356 31.57 -37.10 -10.96
C LYS A 356 33.10 -37.24 -10.77
N ILE A 357 33.72 -36.26 -10.11
CA ILE A 357 35.16 -36.29 -9.83
C ILE A 357 35.47 -37.39 -8.82
N THR A 358 34.68 -37.52 -7.77
CA THR A 358 34.85 -38.49 -6.70
C THR A 358 34.74 -39.90 -7.19
N ALA A 359 33.77 -40.22 -8.05
CA ALA A 359 33.63 -41.59 -8.61
C ALA A 359 34.88 -42.05 -9.38
N ASN A 360 35.43 -41.14 -10.19
CA ASN A 360 36.64 -41.45 -10.96
C ASN A 360 37.90 -41.60 -10.07
N ILE A 361 38.05 -40.71 -9.08
CA ILE A 361 39.17 -40.75 -8.14
C ILE A 361 39.09 -42.00 -7.26
N ALA A 362 37.89 -42.31 -6.77
CA ALA A 362 37.67 -43.46 -5.92
C ALA A 362 38.06 -44.78 -6.60
N HIS A 363 37.66 -44.96 -7.86
CA HIS A 363 38.07 -46.16 -8.62
C HIS A 363 39.60 -46.22 -8.81
N SER A 364 40.22 -45.08 -9.07
CA SER A 364 41.68 -44.99 -9.27
C SER A 364 42.51 -45.24 -7.99
N ILE A 365 41.93 -44.89 -6.82
CA ILE A 365 42.57 -45.09 -5.50
C ILE A 365 42.28 -46.50 -4.96
N ARG A 366 41.07 -47.05 -5.17
CA ARG A 366 40.69 -48.40 -4.70
C ARG A 366 41.65 -49.48 -5.22
N ASN A 367 42.05 -49.40 -6.48
CA ASN A 367 42.93 -50.39 -7.10
C ASN A 367 44.29 -50.50 -6.38
N PRO A 368 45.11 -49.46 -6.18
CA PRO A 368 46.36 -49.57 -5.45
C PRO A 368 46.17 -49.95 -3.99
N LEU A 369 45.08 -49.51 -3.30
CA LEU A 369 44.81 -49.90 -1.91
C LEU A 369 44.54 -51.40 -1.80
N THR A 370 43.74 -51.96 -2.69
CA THR A 370 43.47 -53.43 -2.74
C THR A 370 44.76 -54.24 -2.94
N ILE A 371 45.67 -53.70 -3.78
CA ILE A 371 46.97 -54.35 -4.02
C ILE A 371 47.83 -54.26 -2.77
N ILE A 372 47.97 -53.09 -2.15
CA ILE A 372 48.79 -52.87 -0.95
C ILE A 372 48.25 -53.74 0.22
N GLY A 373 46.94 -53.71 0.47
CA GLY A 373 46.27 -54.47 1.50
C GLY A 373 46.40 -56.00 1.23
N GLY A 374 46.31 -56.40 -0.04
CA GLY A 374 46.53 -57.80 -0.47
C GLY A 374 47.92 -58.33 -0.17
N PHE A 375 48.95 -57.55 -0.55
CA PHE A 375 50.35 -57.94 -0.23
C PHE A 375 50.60 -57.94 1.27
N ALA A 376 50.10 -56.92 2.03
CA ALA A 376 50.25 -56.89 3.48
C ALA A 376 49.58 -58.12 4.14
N ARG A 377 48.37 -58.52 3.71
CA ARG A 377 47.66 -59.73 4.20
C ARG A 377 48.40 -61.00 3.82
N THR A 378 49.14 -61.03 2.74
CA THR A 378 49.97 -62.19 2.34
C THR A 378 51.24 -62.26 3.19
N LEU A 379 51.90 -61.14 3.41
CA LEU A 379 53.10 -61.03 4.23
C LEU A 379 52.84 -61.43 5.69
N ILE A 380 51.70 -60.99 6.29
CA ILE A 380 51.42 -61.32 7.69
C ILE A 380 51.23 -62.82 7.90
N LYS A 381 50.72 -63.57 6.89
CA LYS A 381 50.57 -65.02 6.97
C LYS A 381 51.90 -65.72 6.98
N SER A 382 52.93 -65.17 6.35
CA SER A 382 54.27 -65.71 6.29
C SER A 382 55.24 -65.19 7.36
N THR A 383 54.76 -64.19 8.22
CA THR A 383 55.58 -63.59 9.28
C THR A 383 55.31 -64.31 10.62
N PRO A 384 56.31 -64.87 11.30
CA PRO A 384 56.11 -65.55 12.58
C PRO A 384 55.57 -64.70 13.67
N PRO A 385 54.78 -65.22 14.64
CA PRO A 385 54.39 -64.52 15.83
C PRO A 385 55.65 -64.11 16.64
N GLY A 386 55.75 -62.74 16.95
CA GLY A 386 56.91 -62.21 17.63
C GLY A 386 57.93 -61.48 16.76
N ASP A 387 57.82 -61.52 15.43
CA ASP A 387 58.66 -60.73 14.55
C ASP A 387 58.28 -59.25 14.64
N ALA A 388 59.27 -58.35 14.90
CA ALA A 388 59.08 -56.94 14.97
C ALA A 388 58.40 -56.34 13.70
N LYS A 389 58.55 -56.94 12.54
CA LYS A 389 57.92 -56.52 11.28
C LYS A 389 56.40 -56.73 11.27
N ARG A 390 55.90 -57.65 12.09
CA ARG A 390 54.47 -57.96 12.14
C ARG A 390 53.60 -56.75 12.51
N GLN A 391 54.07 -55.99 13.47
CA GLN A 391 53.38 -54.77 13.88
C GLN A 391 53.23 -53.71 12.74
N PHE A 392 54.27 -53.53 11.92
CA PHE A 392 54.22 -52.69 10.74
C PHE A 392 53.27 -53.22 9.68
N ILE A 393 53.26 -54.53 9.44
CA ILE A 393 52.33 -55.13 8.47
C ILE A 393 50.89 -54.99 8.94
N GLU A 394 50.60 -55.22 10.21
CA GLU A 394 49.26 -55.00 10.80
C GLU A 394 48.83 -53.58 10.69
N SER A 395 49.75 -52.62 10.85
CA SER A 395 49.46 -51.18 10.65
C SER A 395 49.12 -50.85 9.21
N ILE A 396 49.84 -51.42 8.22
CA ILE A 396 49.55 -51.25 6.79
C ILE A 396 48.18 -51.88 6.43
N ILE A 397 47.83 -53.03 6.99
CA ILE A 397 46.51 -53.64 6.75
C ILE A 397 45.40 -52.77 7.31
N ARG A 398 45.59 -52.22 8.51
CA ARG A 398 44.65 -51.36 9.20
C ARG A 398 44.42 -50.07 8.42
N GLU A 399 45.50 -49.40 8.00
CA GLU A 399 45.43 -48.14 7.26
C GLU A 399 44.86 -48.33 5.85
N SER A 400 45.21 -49.42 5.15
CA SER A 400 44.62 -49.74 3.85
C SER A 400 43.11 -49.94 3.95
N ARG A 401 42.63 -50.65 4.98
CA ARG A 401 41.20 -50.86 5.22
C ARG A 401 40.50 -49.53 5.55
N ARG A 402 41.11 -48.71 6.38
CA ARG A 402 40.61 -47.40 6.72
C ARG A 402 40.42 -46.50 5.49
N LEU A 403 41.41 -46.43 4.59
CA LEU A 403 41.34 -45.68 3.35
C LEU A 403 40.24 -46.21 2.40
N GLU A 404 40.04 -47.56 2.36
CA GLU A 404 38.92 -48.17 1.61
C GLU A 404 37.56 -47.74 2.16
N GLU A 405 37.41 -47.63 3.50
CA GLU A 405 36.18 -47.19 4.17
C GLU A 405 35.88 -45.72 3.89
N VAL A 406 36.86 -44.84 4.05
CA VAL A 406 36.73 -43.39 3.73
C VAL A 406 36.33 -43.17 2.27
N LEU A 407 36.98 -43.94 1.37
CA LEU A 407 36.69 -43.86 -0.06
C LEU A 407 35.26 -44.32 -0.37
N GLN A 408 34.75 -45.31 0.33
CA GLN A 408 33.39 -45.81 0.18
C GLN A 408 32.37 -44.78 0.71
N GLU A 409 32.67 -44.07 1.81
CA GLU A 409 31.83 -42.97 2.33
C GLU A 409 31.74 -41.80 1.35
N VAL A 410 32.86 -41.40 0.75
CA VAL A 410 32.91 -40.35 -0.28
C VAL A 410 32.10 -40.76 -1.51
N LEU A 411 32.19 -42.01 -1.95
CA LEU A 411 31.37 -42.54 -3.04
C LEU A 411 29.88 -42.52 -2.72
N ASN A 412 29.51 -43.02 -1.54
CA ASN A 412 28.12 -43.05 -1.10
C ASN A 412 27.53 -41.63 -1.00
N TYR A 413 28.36 -40.65 -0.59
CA TYR A 413 27.96 -39.25 -0.56
C TYR A 413 27.73 -38.64 -1.96
N SER A 414 28.48 -39.13 -2.96
CA SER A 414 28.48 -38.64 -4.33
C SER A 414 27.44 -39.30 -5.23
N GLU A 415 26.96 -40.49 -4.89
CA GLU A 415 25.96 -41.22 -5.68
C GLU A 415 24.60 -40.50 -5.65
N SER A 416 23.89 -40.53 -6.79
CA SER A 416 22.52 -40.07 -6.89
C SER A 416 21.63 -40.99 -6.05
N LEU A 417 21.04 -40.40 -5.02
CA LEU A 417 20.18 -41.12 -4.09
C LEU A 417 18.75 -41.20 -4.66
N HIS A 418 18.49 -42.20 -5.50
CA HIS A 418 17.10 -42.57 -5.81
C HIS A 418 16.68 -43.69 -4.85
N PRO A 419 15.96 -43.38 -3.74
CA PRO A 419 15.58 -44.39 -2.77
C PRO A 419 14.54 -45.34 -3.36
N THR A 420 14.74 -46.66 -3.10
CA THR A 420 13.74 -47.69 -3.39
C THR A 420 12.88 -47.88 -2.15
N PHE A 421 11.70 -47.29 -2.17
CA PHE A 421 10.81 -47.31 -1.03
C PHE A 421 9.96 -48.56 -0.93
N ASP A 422 10.07 -49.27 0.23
CA ASP A 422 9.22 -50.39 0.61
C ASP A 422 8.69 -50.17 2.05
N LEU A 423 7.65 -50.94 2.41
CA LEU A 423 7.10 -50.90 3.77
C LEU A 423 7.92 -51.79 4.70
N TRP A 424 8.49 -51.21 5.73
CA TRP A 424 9.36 -51.88 6.68
C TRP A 424 8.92 -51.69 8.13
N ASP A 425 9.10 -52.75 8.94
CA ASP A 425 9.07 -52.69 10.40
C ASP A 425 10.38 -52.08 10.92
N VAL A 426 10.29 -50.91 11.54
CA VAL A 426 11.46 -50.19 12.06
C VAL A 426 12.17 -50.95 13.17
N ASN A 427 11.44 -51.67 14.03
CA ASN A 427 12.04 -52.47 15.09
C ASN A 427 12.88 -53.63 14.53
N GLN A 428 12.38 -54.30 13.48
CA GLN A 428 13.13 -55.33 12.82
C GLN A 428 14.37 -54.79 12.11
N LEU A 429 14.26 -53.64 11.47
CA LEU A 429 15.36 -52.95 10.80
C LEU A 429 16.46 -52.60 11.79
N ILE A 430 16.12 -51.98 12.95
CA ILE A 430 17.08 -51.64 14.02
C ILE A 430 17.72 -52.90 14.60
N ALA A 431 16.94 -53.95 14.86
CA ALA A 431 17.46 -55.23 15.38
C ALA A 431 18.46 -55.86 14.44
N GLY A 432 18.21 -55.82 13.12
CA GLY A 432 19.15 -56.34 12.11
C GLY A 432 20.47 -55.56 12.07
N VAL A 433 20.42 -54.23 12.17
CA VAL A 433 21.62 -53.37 12.24
C VAL A 433 22.40 -53.62 13.53
N TYR A 434 21.70 -53.70 14.66
CA TYR A 434 22.29 -53.97 15.97
C TYR A 434 23.01 -55.30 16.01
N ALA A 435 22.39 -56.37 15.50
CA ALA A 435 23.02 -57.68 15.46
C ALA A 435 24.35 -57.70 14.67
N GLY A 436 24.47 -56.85 13.63
CA GLY A 436 25.70 -56.71 12.85
C GLY A 436 26.80 -55.88 13.53
N LEU A 437 26.50 -55.17 14.63
CA LEU A 437 27.45 -54.35 15.38
C LEU A 437 27.67 -54.83 16.82
N ASN A 438 27.09 -55.97 17.20
CA ASN A 438 27.16 -56.49 18.56
C ASN A 438 28.61 -56.78 18.99
N GLU A 439 29.45 -57.32 18.10
CA GLU A 439 30.87 -57.59 18.39
C GLU A 439 31.64 -56.26 18.64
N ASP A 440 31.37 -55.22 17.88
CA ASP A 440 32.01 -53.89 18.07
C ASP A 440 31.61 -53.26 19.38
N LEU A 441 30.35 -53.42 19.79
CA LEU A 441 29.82 -52.93 21.08
C LEU A 441 30.46 -53.67 22.28
N GLU A 442 30.57 -55.01 22.19
CA GLU A 442 31.19 -55.83 23.22
C GLU A 442 32.69 -55.52 23.35
N LEU A 443 33.42 -55.42 22.25
CA LEU A 443 34.85 -55.04 22.25
C LEU A 443 35.06 -53.61 22.79
N GLY A 444 34.12 -52.68 22.52
CA GLY A 444 34.15 -51.33 23.07
C GLY A 444 33.73 -51.22 24.55
N GLY A 445 33.28 -52.30 25.19
CA GLY A 445 32.77 -52.26 26.56
C GLY A 445 31.49 -51.45 26.73
N ILE A 446 30.66 -51.41 25.68
CA ILE A 446 29.46 -50.58 25.64
C ILE A 446 28.22 -51.42 25.94
N VAL A 447 27.45 -51.04 26.95
CA VAL A 447 26.17 -51.67 27.28
C VAL A 447 25.05 -50.99 26.46
N CYS A 448 24.51 -51.73 25.46
CA CYS A 448 23.42 -51.22 24.66
C CYS A 448 22.06 -51.76 25.14
N ARG A 449 21.11 -50.87 25.38
CA ARG A 449 19.72 -51.19 25.73
C ARG A 449 18.79 -50.89 24.55
N LEU A 450 17.96 -51.88 24.18
CA LEU A 450 16.91 -51.69 23.20
C LEU A 450 15.54 -51.56 23.90
N ASP A 451 14.84 -50.46 23.66
CA ASP A 451 13.50 -50.17 24.23
C ASP A 451 12.51 -49.85 23.09
N PHE A 452 11.95 -50.92 22.54
CA PHE A 452 11.08 -50.84 21.38
C PHE A 452 9.62 -50.73 21.76
N ALA A 453 8.91 -49.73 21.22
CA ALA A 453 7.47 -49.65 21.31
C ALA A 453 6.80 -50.80 20.55
N ALA A 454 5.79 -51.41 21.17
CA ALA A 454 5.00 -52.46 20.54
C ALA A 454 3.97 -51.86 19.56
N GLY A 455 3.64 -52.60 18.49
CA GLY A 455 2.56 -52.23 17.58
C GLY A 455 2.82 -50.99 16.72
N LEU A 456 4.08 -50.71 16.39
CA LEU A 456 4.43 -49.63 15.46
C LEU A 456 3.91 -49.93 14.06
N PRO A 457 3.37 -48.94 13.34
CA PRO A 457 3.00 -49.11 11.94
C PRO A 457 4.23 -49.30 11.06
N LEU A 458 4.04 -49.95 9.90
CA LEU A 458 5.07 -50.02 8.88
C LEU A 458 5.32 -48.63 8.29
N VAL A 459 6.58 -48.31 8.05
CA VAL A 459 6.99 -47.04 7.40
C VAL A 459 7.56 -47.32 6.02
N ARG A 460 7.37 -46.36 5.13
CA ARG A 460 7.83 -46.41 3.76
C ARG A 460 9.26 -45.87 3.67
N VAL A 461 10.25 -46.80 3.62
CA VAL A 461 11.67 -46.44 3.64
C VAL A 461 12.49 -47.35 2.71
N ASP A 462 13.65 -46.86 2.29
CA ASP A 462 14.68 -47.69 1.66
C ASP A 462 15.49 -48.37 2.76
N TYR A 463 15.34 -49.69 2.86
CA TYR A 463 16.01 -50.52 3.86
C TYR A 463 17.53 -50.31 3.91
N LYS A 464 18.20 -50.32 2.74
CA LYS A 464 19.66 -50.19 2.66
C LYS A 464 20.15 -48.85 3.16
N LYS A 465 19.46 -47.79 2.77
CA LYS A 465 19.82 -46.41 3.13
C LYS A 465 19.56 -46.09 4.59
N ILE A 466 18.41 -46.50 5.13
CA ILE A 466 18.13 -46.32 6.57
C ILE A 466 19.04 -47.18 7.42
N SER A 467 19.33 -48.43 6.99
CA SER A 467 20.32 -49.30 7.68
C SER A 467 21.71 -48.66 7.67
N TYR A 468 22.12 -48.03 6.58
CA TYR A 468 23.37 -47.27 6.54
C TYR A 468 23.36 -46.11 7.56
N CYS A 469 22.29 -45.32 7.62
CA CYS A 469 22.17 -44.24 8.60
C CYS A 469 22.28 -44.71 10.03
N LEU A 470 21.52 -45.75 10.39
CA LEU A 470 21.57 -46.35 11.71
C LEU A 470 22.96 -46.89 12.07
N ARG A 471 23.61 -47.60 11.14
CA ARG A 471 24.97 -48.08 11.33
C ARG A 471 25.97 -46.96 11.56
N SER A 472 25.90 -45.91 10.75
CA SER A 472 26.75 -44.72 10.89
C SER A 472 26.55 -44.00 12.23
N LEU A 473 25.32 -43.85 12.67
CA LEU A 473 24.98 -43.18 13.94
C LEU A 473 25.43 -44.04 15.15
N ILE A 474 25.18 -45.36 15.12
CA ILE A 474 25.64 -46.28 16.17
C ILE A 474 27.18 -46.29 16.25
N ARG A 475 27.86 -46.30 15.11
CA ARG A 475 29.32 -46.24 15.06
C ARG A 475 29.88 -44.92 15.61
N ASN A 476 29.25 -43.82 15.29
CA ASN A 476 29.61 -42.51 15.88
C ASN A 476 29.48 -42.54 17.42
N ALA A 477 28.43 -43.17 17.93
CA ALA A 477 28.22 -43.31 19.38
C ALA A 477 29.29 -44.25 20.01
N ILE A 478 29.63 -45.39 19.38
CA ILE A 478 30.73 -46.26 19.85
C ILE A 478 32.04 -45.47 19.93
N GLU A 479 32.35 -44.76 18.88
CA GLU A 479 33.57 -43.96 18.75
C GLU A 479 33.63 -42.80 19.74
N ALA A 480 32.46 -42.27 20.21
CA ALA A 480 32.37 -41.24 21.26
C ALA A 480 32.59 -41.79 22.65
N MET A 481 32.64 -43.14 22.81
CA MET A 481 32.77 -43.83 24.11
C MET A 481 34.02 -44.74 24.16
N PRO A 482 35.25 -44.24 23.96
CA PRO A 482 36.45 -45.06 23.87
C PRO A 482 36.81 -45.81 25.18
N ALA A 483 36.29 -45.39 26.30
CA ALA A 483 36.46 -46.03 27.61
C ALA A 483 35.27 -46.94 28.01
N GLY A 484 34.39 -47.25 27.06
CA GLY A 484 33.11 -47.89 27.32
C GLY A 484 32.04 -46.90 27.76
N GLY A 485 30.82 -47.40 27.89
CA GLY A 485 29.68 -46.51 28.24
C GLY A 485 28.34 -47.21 28.09
N ALA A 486 27.28 -46.39 28.08
CA ALA A 486 25.91 -46.85 27.90
C ALA A 486 25.30 -46.22 26.62
N MET A 487 24.65 -47.05 25.83
CA MET A 487 23.87 -46.65 24.68
C MET A 487 22.42 -47.13 24.84
N GLU A 488 21.47 -46.30 24.43
CA GLU A 488 20.06 -46.71 24.42
C GLU A 488 19.43 -46.36 23.05
N ILE A 489 18.74 -47.36 22.47
CA ILE A 489 17.97 -47.14 21.23
C ILE A 489 16.50 -47.36 21.55
N ARG A 490 15.71 -46.32 21.41
CA ARG A 490 14.26 -46.31 21.68
C ARG A 490 13.46 -46.04 20.44
N THR A 491 12.32 -46.71 20.30
CA THR A 491 11.32 -46.36 19.29
C THR A 491 10.05 -45.86 19.97
N ARG A 492 9.44 -44.83 19.43
CA ARG A 492 8.19 -44.24 19.96
C ARG A 492 7.29 -43.82 18.80
N ARG A 493 5.98 -43.85 19.02
CA ARG A 493 5.00 -43.28 18.10
C ARG A 493 4.48 -41.97 18.71
N ARG A 494 4.43 -40.92 17.91
CA ARG A 494 3.85 -39.61 18.26
C ARG A 494 2.92 -39.18 17.14
N GLU A 495 1.62 -39.32 17.36
CA GLU A 495 0.60 -39.01 16.35
C GLU A 495 0.88 -39.72 15.01
N ASN A 496 1.29 -38.96 13.99
CA ASN A 496 1.58 -39.43 12.64
C ASN A 496 3.08 -39.60 12.37
N GLU A 497 3.90 -39.57 13.40
CA GLU A 497 5.36 -39.67 13.33
C GLU A 497 5.86 -40.91 14.11
N LEU A 498 6.88 -41.54 13.57
CA LEU A 498 7.64 -42.58 14.25
C LEU A 498 9.03 -42.05 14.57
N LEU A 499 9.38 -42.09 15.85
CA LEU A 499 10.66 -41.61 16.36
C LEU A 499 11.60 -42.80 16.63
N ILE A 500 12.84 -42.70 16.14
CA ILE A 500 13.98 -43.55 16.52
C ILE A 500 14.91 -42.64 17.32
N ILE A 501 15.12 -42.96 18.58
CA ILE A 501 15.91 -42.13 19.50
C ILE A 501 17.14 -42.95 19.90
N LEU A 502 18.33 -42.47 19.56
CA LEU A 502 19.61 -43.05 19.93
C LEU A 502 20.25 -42.11 20.95
N THR A 503 20.60 -42.65 22.12
CA THR A 503 21.24 -41.92 23.19
C THR A 503 22.55 -42.59 23.55
N ASP A 504 23.65 -41.85 23.63
CA ASP A 504 24.94 -42.32 24.11
C ASP A 504 25.42 -41.51 25.32
N SER A 505 26.28 -42.09 26.14
CA SER A 505 26.96 -41.45 27.25
C SER A 505 28.40 -41.07 26.90
N GLY A 506 28.66 -40.74 25.66
CA GLY A 506 29.98 -40.38 25.17
C GLY A 506 30.42 -38.95 25.60
N HIS A 507 31.51 -38.48 25.01
CA HIS A 507 32.08 -37.18 25.33
C HIS A 507 31.22 -35.98 24.91
N GLY A 508 30.14 -36.22 24.11
CA GLY A 508 29.28 -35.13 23.62
C GLY A 508 30.00 -34.16 22.69
N MET A 509 29.32 -33.02 22.45
CA MET A 509 29.79 -31.99 21.51
C MET A 509 29.62 -30.59 22.10
N THR A 510 30.56 -29.70 21.81
CA THR A 510 30.45 -28.26 22.10
C THR A 510 29.39 -27.59 21.22
N ALA A 511 28.87 -26.44 21.62
CA ALA A 511 27.92 -25.68 20.80
C ALA A 511 28.47 -25.30 19.41
N GLU A 512 29.77 -25.07 19.30
CA GLU A 512 30.46 -24.76 18.03
C GLU A 512 30.49 -25.99 17.10
N THR A 513 30.81 -27.13 17.64
CA THR A 513 30.79 -28.45 16.94
C THR A 513 29.38 -28.79 16.48
N MET A 514 28.37 -28.58 17.33
CA MET A 514 26.96 -28.81 17.00
C MET A 514 26.48 -28.04 15.76
N HIS A 515 26.90 -26.80 15.59
CA HIS A 515 26.55 -25.98 14.42
C HIS A 515 27.15 -26.50 13.11
N SER A 516 28.27 -27.20 13.20
CA SER A 516 29.06 -27.64 12.04
C SER A 516 28.99 -29.11 11.75
N VAL A 517 28.45 -29.94 12.66
CA VAL A 517 28.52 -31.40 12.59
C VAL A 517 27.78 -32.00 11.39
N THR A 518 26.81 -31.29 10.82
CA THR A 518 26.08 -31.68 9.60
C THR A 518 26.70 -31.10 8.32
N LEU A 519 27.77 -30.30 8.42
CA LEU A 519 28.45 -29.75 7.25
C LEU A 519 29.40 -30.83 6.67
N PRO A 520 29.43 -31.03 5.32
CA PRO A 520 30.33 -31.97 4.68
C PRO A 520 31.81 -31.67 4.98
N PHE A 521 32.59 -32.74 5.23
CA PHE A 521 34.02 -32.70 5.54
C PHE A 521 34.37 -32.04 6.90
N PHE A 522 33.38 -31.72 7.72
CA PHE A 522 33.63 -31.28 9.09
C PHE A 522 33.83 -32.49 10.00
N THR A 523 34.92 -32.52 10.69
CA THR A 523 35.22 -33.57 11.69
C THR A 523 36.01 -32.94 12.84
N ALA A 524 35.64 -33.27 14.07
CA ALA A 524 36.38 -32.93 15.29
C ALA A 524 37.47 -33.97 15.61
N ARG A 525 37.67 -34.98 14.76
CA ARG A 525 38.58 -36.10 14.97
C ARG A 525 39.63 -36.13 13.87
N ASP A 526 40.85 -36.50 14.25
CA ASP A 526 41.96 -36.68 13.28
C ASP A 526 41.70 -37.81 12.29
N ASP A 527 40.82 -38.76 12.65
CA ASP A 527 40.59 -40.01 11.89
C ASP A 527 39.27 -40.05 11.14
N GLY A 528 38.40 -39.06 11.26
CA GLY A 528 37.06 -39.03 10.66
C GLY A 528 37.05 -38.47 9.24
N SER A 529 36.20 -39.02 8.35
CA SER A 529 35.94 -38.47 7.01
C SER A 529 35.13 -37.19 7.03
N GLY A 530 34.33 -36.93 8.09
CA GLY A 530 33.37 -35.84 8.18
C GLY A 530 32.19 -35.95 7.21
N LEU A 531 31.92 -37.15 6.66
CA LEU A 531 30.85 -37.39 5.68
C LEU A 531 29.69 -38.21 6.22
N GLY A 532 29.88 -39.00 7.29
CA GLY A 532 28.86 -39.90 7.80
C GLY A 532 27.56 -39.21 8.18
N LEU A 533 27.62 -38.18 9.03
CA LEU A 533 26.43 -37.46 9.51
C LEU A 533 25.78 -36.58 8.43
N PRO A 534 26.52 -35.83 7.60
CA PRO A 534 25.97 -35.14 6.45
C PRO A 534 25.24 -36.06 5.46
N LEU A 535 25.76 -37.27 5.22
CA LEU A 535 25.11 -38.25 4.36
C LEU A 535 23.83 -38.80 5.00
N CYS A 536 23.85 -39.06 6.32
CA CYS A 536 22.64 -39.46 7.04
C CYS A 536 21.56 -38.37 6.94
N ALA A 537 21.90 -37.11 7.18
CA ALA A 537 20.97 -36.00 7.08
C ALA A 537 20.34 -35.90 5.66
N ARG A 538 21.15 -36.07 4.60
CA ARG A 538 20.70 -36.08 3.23
C ARG A 538 19.79 -37.28 2.92
N ILE A 539 20.16 -38.49 3.32
CA ILE A 539 19.32 -39.68 3.15
C ILE A 539 17.96 -39.49 3.84
N LEU A 540 17.95 -38.95 5.05
CA LEU A 540 16.71 -38.70 5.79
C LEU A 540 15.85 -37.65 5.13
N ASP A 541 16.43 -36.56 4.63
CA ASP A 541 15.73 -35.52 3.88
C ASP A 541 15.04 -36.10 2.62
N GLU A 542 15.72 -36.96 1.86
CA GLU A 542 15.14 -37.65 0.70
C GLU A 542 14.01 -38.64 1.07
N HIS A 543 13.95 -39.09 2.33
CA HIS A 543 12.85 -39.89 2.88
C HIS A 543 11.73 -39.02 3.46
N GLY A 544 11.83 -37.66 3.39
CA GLY A 544 10.91 -36.77 4.05
C GLY A 544 10.96 -36.88 5.58
N ALA A 545 12.07 -37.40 6.11
CA ALA A 545 12.33 -37.55 7.54
C ALA A 545 13.17 -36.39 8.07
N ARG A 546 13.15 -36.18 9.37
CA ARG A 546 13.96 -35.16 10.05
C ARG A 546 14.97 -35.79 10.97
N LEU A 547 16.13 -35.16 11.12
CA LEU A 547 17.20 -35.52 12.02
C LEU A 547 17.38 -34.42 13.06
N ASP A 548 17.08 -34.69 14.31
CA ASP A 548 17.31 -33.80 15.43
C ASP A 548 18.48 -34.32 16.29
N ILE A 549 19.40 -33.43 16.61
CA ILE A 549 20.61 -33.75 17.40
C ILE A 549 20.64 -32.81 18.61
N THR A 550 20.81 -33.40 19.77
CA THR A 550 21.03 -32.66 21.02
C THR A 550 22.25 -33.27 21.71
N SER A 551 23.25 -32.49 22.05
CA SER A 551 24.47 -32.94 22.68
C SER A 551 24.99 -31.94 23.69
N GLU A 552 25.62 -32.46 24.75
CA GLU A 552 26.27 -31.68 25.79
C GLU A 552 27.65 -32.27 26.07
N GLU A 553 28.65 -31.42 26.06
CA GLU A 553 30.05 -31.83 26.30
C GLU A 553 30.22 -32.47 27.67
N GLY A 554 30.81 -33.69 27.69
CA GLY A 554 31.02 -34.50 28.90
C GLY A 554 29.80 -35.27 29.38
N VAL A 555 28.62 -35.13 28.72
CA VAL A 555 27.38 -35.82 29.12
C VAL A 555 26.99 -36.91 28.11
N GLY A 556 27.02 -36.55 26.79
CA GLY A 556 26.68 -37.47 25.69
C GLY A 556 25.88 -36.81 24.59
N THR A 557 25.30 -37.66 23.72
CA THR A 557 24.53 -37.19 22.55
C THR A 557 23.20 -37.95 22.45
N ILE A 558 22.14 -37.20 22.05
CA ILE A 558 20.84 -37.73 21.71
C ILE A 558 20.56 -37.41 20.26
N ILE A 559 20.35 -38.43 19.44
CA ILE A 559 19.98 -38.30 18.04
C ILE A 559 18.58 -38.86 17.85
N THR A 560 17.69 -38.07 17.27
CA THR A 560 16.32 -38.47 16.98
C THR A 560 16.04 -38.41 15.49
N ILE A 561 15.71 -39.56 14.91
CA ILE A 561 15.21 -39.70 13.54
C ILE A 561 13.68 -39.69 13.62
N ILE A 562 13.05 -38.79 12.86
CA ILE A 562 11.59 -38.61 12.80
C ILE A 562 11.11 -39.01 11.43
N LEU A 563 10.42 -40.16 11.33
CA LEU A 563 9.86 -40.72 10.11
C LEU A 563 8.36 -40.47 10.04
N ASN A 564 7.84 -40.07 8.90
CA ASN A 564 6.40 -39.89 8.69
C ASN A 564 5.72 -41.26 8.52
N ILE A 565 4.62 -41.48 9.21
CA ILE A 565 3.76 -42.65 9.03
C ILE A 565 2.87 -42.39 7.81
N PRO A 566 2.81 -43.31 6.81
CA PRO A 566 1.91 -43.17 5.68
C PRO A 566 0.45 -43.07 6.15
N THR A 567 -0.26 -42.02 5.83
CA THR A 567 -1.72 -41.93 5.98
C THR A 567 -2.37 -42.74 4.86
N GLU A 568 -3.46 -43.46 5.15
CA GLU A 568 -4.17 -44.38 4.20
C GLU A 568 -4.70 -43.68 2.92
N GLU A 569 -4.62 -42.36 2.82
CA GLU A 569 -5.15 -41.58 1.67
C GLU A 569 -4.24 -41.58 0.41
N THR A 570 -3.07 -42.20 0.41
CA THR A 570 -2.16 -42.18 -0.74
C THR A 570 -2.26 -43.44 -1.65
N HIS A 571 -3.32 -44.24 -1.52
CA HIS A 571 -3.66 -45.28 -2.49
C HIS A 571 -4.59 -44.75 -3.58
N GLY A 572 -4.10 -43.86 -4.46
CA GLY A 572 -4.70 -43.69 -5.79
C GLY A 572 -4.41 -44.95 -6.63
N PRO A 573 -5.37 -45.45 -7.42
CA PRO A 573 -5.19 -46.66 -8.18
C PRO A 573 -4.06 -46.51 -9.20
N ILE A 574 -3.12 -47.47 -9.19
CA ILE A 574 -2.16 -47.65 -10.27
C ILE A 574 -2.96 -47.92 -11.54
N ALA A 575 -3.10 -46.90 -12.42
CA ALA A 575 -3.59 -47.10 -13.77
C ALA A 575 -2.56 -48.02 -14.50
N GLY A 576 -2.91 -49.27 -14.62
CA GLY A 576 -2.25 -50.19 -15.51
C GLY A 576 -2.54 -49.77 -16.96
N GLY A 577 -1.51 -49.70 -17.78
CA GLY A 577 -1.57 -49.50 -19.20
C GLY A 577 -0.14 -49.39 -19.74
#